data_e2a12776b64a202a5bed4c4ffd239014
#
_entry.id   e2a12776b64a202a5bed4c4ffd239014
#
_cell.length_a   1.000
_cell.length_b   1.000
_cell.length_c   1.000
_cell.angle_alpha   90.00
_cell.angle_beta   90.00
_cell.angle_gamma   90.00
#
_symmetry.space_group_name_H-M   'P 1'
#
loop_
_entity.id
_entity.type
_entity.pdbx_description
1 polymer ?
#
loop_
_entity_poly.entity_id
_entity_poly.type
_entity_poly.pdbx_seq_one_letter_code
_entity_poly.pdbx_strand_id
1 'polypeptide(L)'
;KMHYDLLDAVEFSIAKGIVNRSEIAIMGGSYGGYATLVGLTFTPDVFACGADFYGVSNLVSFLESVPPYWRGHRQALIKRMGGNLDTEEGKKELIDRSPLFRADQVKKPLLIMHGANDPRIKLIESEQFVLALQNQSIPVTYAVFPDEGHGFRRIPNQLAQFGLLEKFLHDCLGGDYLPFTEGQYNESAIVTALKIEANQSLLMSETSNDSKHVGPLIFIINILSVMFV
;
A
#
# COMPACT_ATOMS: atom_id res chain seq x y z
N LYS A 1 13.45 -11.37 -6.50
CA LYS A 1 14.33 -10.46 -7.28
C LYS A 1 13.84 -9.02 -7.14
N MET A 2 12.70 -8.65 -7.73
CA MET A 2 12.21 -7.26 -7.78
C MET A 2 12.14 -6.57 -6.40
N HIS A 3 11.76 -7.29 -5.34
CA HIS A 3 11.77 -6.75 -3.99
C HIS A 3 13.21 -6.35 -3.55
N TYR A 4 14.20 -7.19 -3.84
CA TYR A 4 15.60 -6.87 -3.52
C TYR A 4 16.12 -5.68 -4.32
N ASP A 5 15.69 -5.52 -5.58
CA ASP A 5 16.06 -4.36 -6.40
C ASP A 5 15.54 -3.05 -5.76
N LEU A 6 14.36 -3.10 -5.10
CA LEU A 6 13.85 -1.96 -4.31
C LEU A 6 14.69 -1.70 -3.06
N LEU A 7 15.10 -2.75 -2.35
CA LEU A 7 15.97 -2.61 -1.18
C LEU A 7 17.35 -2.05 -1.57
N ASP A 8 17.90 -2.47 -2.71
CA ASP A 8 19.15 -1.92 -3.24
C ASP A 8 19.03 -0.41 -3.55
N ALA A 9 17.87 0.02 -4.10
CA ALA A 9 17.60 1.44 -4.33
C ALA A 9 17.50 2.24 -3.02
N VAL A 10 16.90 1.67 -1.98
CA VAL A 10 16.84 2.25 -0.63
C VAL A 10 18.26 2.43 -0.07
N GLU A 11 19.05 1.36 -0.04
CA GLU A 11 20.41 1.40 0.50
C GLU A 11 21.32 2.35 -0.28
N PHE A 12 21.19 2.37 -1.62
CA PHE A 12 21.91 3.34 -2.46
C PHE A 12 21.57 4.78 -2.07
N SER A 13 20.28 5.09 -1.88
CA SER A 13 19.83 6.45 -1.55
C SER A 13 20.34 6.90 -0.19
N ILE A 14 20.34 6.00 0.80
CA ILE A 14 20.89 6.23 2.13
C ILE A 14 22.41 6.43 2.06
N ALA A 15 23.11 5.54 1.35
CA ALA A 15 24.58 5.61 1.21
C ALA A 15 25.05 6.88 0.50
N LYS A 16 24.22 7.46 -0.38
CA LYS A 16 24.47 8.74 -1.05
C LYS A 16 24.07 9.97 -0.21
N GLY A 17 23.50 9.78 0.97
CA GLY A 17 23.03 10.88 1.80
C GLY A 17 21.84 11.65 1.21
N ILE A 18 21.07 11.00 0.29
CA ILE A 18 19.89 11.62 -0.34
C ILE A 18 18.73 11.63 0.67
N VAL A 19 18.61 10.59 1.49
CA VAL A 19 17.51 10.41 2.45
C VAL A 19 18.02 9.80 3.75
N ASN A 20 17.30 10.05 4.83
CA ASN A 20 17.48 9.34 6.09
C ASN A 20 16.70 8.01 6.08
N ARG A 21 17.23 6.98 6.72
CA ARG A 21 16.60 5.66 6.79
C ARG A 21 15.18 5.69 7.37
N SER A 22 14.90 6.60 8.30
CA SER A 22 13.60 6.76 8.95
C SER A 22 12.55 7.53 8.12
N GLU A 23 12.93 8.08 6.98
CA GLU A 23 12.11 9.01 6.16
C GLU A 23 11.79 8.44 4.78
N ILE A 24 11.62 7.12 4.68
CA ILE A 24 11.36 6.44 3.40
C ILE A 24 10.00 5.77 3.46
N ALA A 25 9.09 6.19 2.58
CA ALA A 25 7.82 5.51 2.35
C ALA A 25 7.88 4.65 1.08
N ILE A 26 7.06 3.59 1.04
CA ILE A 26 6.82 2.79 -0.16
C ILE A 26 5.37 2.99 -0.59
N MET A 27 5.15 3.26 -1.89
CA MET A 27 3.79 3.37 -2.42
C MET A 27 3.69 2.86 -3.85
N GLY A 28 2.50 2.43 -4.23
CA GLY A 28 2.25 2.02 -5.60
C GLY A 28 0.86 1.49 -5.86
N GLY A 29 0.51 1.39 -7.14
CA GLY A 29 -0.78 0.86 -7.59
C GLY A 29 -0.63 -0.47 -8.32
N SER A 30 -1.66 -1.32 -8.26
CA SER A 30 -1.69 -2.60 -8.98
C SER A 30 -0.53 -3.52 -8.55
N TYR A 31 0.39 -3.86 -9.45
CA TYR A 31 1.62 -4.56 -9.09
C TYR A 31 2.46 -3.75 -8.06
N GLY A 32 2.48 -2.42 -8.19
CA GLY A 32 3.14 -1.54 -7.22
C GLY A 32 2.50 -1.61 -5.83
N GLY A 33 1.18 -1.80 -5.76
CA GLY A 33 0.47 -2.05 -4.52
C GLY A 33 0.89 -3.38 -3.88
N TYR A 34 0.95 -4.47 -4.67
CA TYR A 34 1.52 -5.73 -4.22
C TYR A 34 2.95 -5.54 -3.66
N ALA A 35 3.81 -4.80 -4.39
CA ALA A 35 5.18 -4.54 -3.94
C ALA A 35 5.23 -3.71 -2.64
N THR A 36 4.29 -2.78 -2.46
CA THR A 36 4.10 -2.03 -1.20
C THR A 36 3.76 -2.97 -0.04
N LEU A 37 2.76 -3.84 -0.23
CA LEU A 37 2.38 -4.83 0.78
C LEU A 37 3.53 -5.80 1.08
N VAL A 38 4.28 -6.25 0.06
CA VAL A 38 5.50 -7.06 0.25
C VAL A 38 6.54 -6.29 1.07
N GLY A 39 6.76 -5.00 0.79
CA GLY A 39 7.68 -4.16 1.56
C GLY A 39 7.35 -4.14 3.05
N LEU A 40 6.07 -3.97 3.39
CA LEU A 40 5.63 -3.86 4.78
C LEU A 40 5.49 -5.21 5.51
N THR A 41 5.38 -6.33 4.78
CA THR A 41 5.21 -7.65 5.38
C THR A 41 6.49 -8.49 5.41
N PHE A 42 7.32 -8.43 4.37
CA PHE A 42 8.54 -9.22 4.26
C PHE A 42 9.78 -8.48 4.81
N THR A 43 9.74 -7.14 4.80
CA THR A 43 10.82 -6.28 5.33
C THR A 43 10.23 -5.14 6.17
N PRO A 44 9.52 -5.47 7.27
CA PRO A 44 8.67 -4.53 8.01
C PRO A 44 9.41 -3.38 8.68
N ASP A 45 10.74 -3.45 8.75
CA ASP A 45 11.57 -2.45 9.42
C ASP A 45 12.25 -1.48 8.43
N VAL A 46 12.08 -1.67 7.11
CA VAL A 46 12.77 -0.87 6.08
C VAL A 46 12.08 0.46 5.82
N PHE A 47 10.75 0.45 5.71
CA PHE A 47 9.97 1.62 5.36
C PHE A 47 9.31 2.24 6.58
N ALA A 48 9.17 3.57 6.59
CA ALA A 48 8.47 4.29 7.66
C ALA A 48 6.96 4.08 7.58
N CYS A 49 6.41 3.99 6.37
CA CYS A 49 5.00 3.69 6.09
C CYS A 49 4.81 3.22 4.65
N GLY A 50 3.58 2.80 4.30
CA GLY A 50 3.24 2.42 2.94
C GLY A 50 1.84 2.84 2.51
N ALA A 51 1.66 3.09 1.20
CA ALA A 51 0.37 3.37 0.59
C ALA A 51 0.12 2.42 -0.58
N ASP A 52 -0.84 1.53 -0.41
CA ASP A 52 -1.28 0.56 -1.41
C ASP A 52 -2.51 1.08 -2.17
N PHE A 53 -2.43 1.13 -3.49
CA PHE A 53 -3.55 1.44 -4.36
C PHE A 53 -3.93 0.18 -5.14
N TYR A 54 -5.09 -0.39 -4.80
CA TYR A 54 -5.65 -1.56 -5.47
C TYR A 54 -4.61 -2.67 -5.77
N GLY A 55 -3.77 -3.00 -4.78
CA GLY A 55 -2.75 -4.05 -4.88
C GLY A 55 -3.30 -5.46 -4.70
N VAL A 56 -2.52 -6.43 -5.11
CA VAL A 56 -2.79 -7.85 -4.87
C VAL A 56 -2.25 -8.23 -3.49
N SER A 57 -3.09 -8.78 -2.62
CA SER A 57 -2.66 -9.29 -1.32
C SER A 57 -2.43 -10.81 -1.32
N ASN A 58 -3.15 -11.53 -2.19
CA ASN A 58 -3.12 -12.98 -2.28
C ASN A 58 -3.00 -13.41 -3.75
N LEU A 59 -1.85 -13.95 -4.12
CA LEU A 59 -1.58 -14.38 -5.50
C LEU A 59 -2.46 -15.57 -5.94
N VAL A 60 -2.97 -16.38 -5.01
CA VAL A 60 -3.89 -17.48 -5.30
C VAL A 60 -5.23 -16.93 -5.74
N SER A 61 -5.90 -16.14 -4.90
CA SER A 61 -7.21 -15.56 -5.21
C SER A 61 -7.16 -14.64 -6.44
N PHE A 62 -6.06 -13.91 -6.61
CA PHE A 62 -5.85 -13.10 -7.81
C PHE A 62 -5.84 -13.94 -9.08
N LEU A 63 -5.05 -15.04 -9.14
CA LEU A 63 -4.98 -15.92 -10.31
C LEU A 63 -6.29 -16.67 -10.58
N GLU A 64 -7.07 -16.97 -9.53
CA GLU A 64 -8.40 -17.57 -9.65
C GLU A 64 -9.41 -16.58 -10.22
N SER A 65 -9.29 -15.28 -9.90
CA SER A 65 -10.20 -14.22 -10.30
C SER A 65 -9.84 -13.51 -11.61
N VAL A 66 -8.80 -13.99 -12.33
CA VAL A 66 -8.34 -13.40 -13.59
C VAL A 66 -9.50 -13.20 -14.59
N PRO A 67 -9.72 -11.96 -15.09
CA PRO A 67 -10.84 -11.65 -15.96
C PRO A 67 -10.78 -12.47 -17.26
N PRO A 68 -11.94 -12.77 -17.88
CA PRO A 68 -12.00 -13.57 -19.11
C PRO A 68 -11.13 -13.04 -20.24
N TYR A 69 -10.99 -11.72 -20.36
CA TYR A 69 -10.17 -11.09 -21.41
C TYR A 69 -8.66 -11.24 -21.19
N TRP A 70 -8.21 -11.70 -19.98
CA TRP A 70 -6.82 -12.04 -19.69
C TRP A 70 -6.49 -13.52 -19.78
N ARG A 71 -7.48 -14.37 -20.07
CA ARG A 71 -7.26 -15.85 -20.13
C ARG A 71 -6.14 -16.25 -21.10
N GLY A 72 -6.00 -15.54 -22.23
CA GLY A 72 -4.89 -15.74 -23.18
C GLY A 72 -3.51 -15.47 -22.60
N HIS A 73 -3.42 -14.65 -21.54
CA HIS A 73 -2.18 -14.29 -20.85
C HIS A 73 -1.96 -15.08 -19.55
N ARG A 74 -2.87 -15.99 -19.17
CA ARG A 74 -2.82 -16.74 -17.90
C ARG A 74 -1.47 -17.43 -17.69
N GLN A 75 -0.95 -18.08 -18.73
CA GLN A 75 0.35 -18.77 -18.65
C GLN A 75 1.51 -17.81 -18.40
N ALA A 76 1.47 -16.62 -18.99
CA ALA A 76 2.46 -15.58 -18.75
C ALA A 76 2.38 -15.05 -17.32
N LEU A 77 1.17 -14.87 -16.78
CA LEU A 77 0.95 -14.47 -15.39
C LEU A 77 1.49 -15.53 -14.42
N ILE A 78 1.14 -16.79 -14.60
CA ILE A 78 1.66 -17.92 -13.80
C ILE A 78 3.20 -17.92 -13.82
N LYS A 79 3.81 -17.81 -15.00
CA LYS A 79 5.27 -17.76 -15.14
C LYS A 79 5.90 -16.56 -14.41
N ARG A 80 5.28 -15.38 -14.48
CA ARG A 80 5.77 -14.15 -13.81
C ARG A 80 5.63 -14.22 -12.29
N MET A 81 4.54 -14.80 -11.80
CA MET A 81 4.28 -14.96 -10.36
C MET A 81 5.01 -16.14 -9.75
N GLY A 82 5.45 -17.09 -10.59
CA GLY A 82 6.35 -18.17 -10.20
C GLY A 82 5.68 -19.34 -9.48
N GLY A 83 4.36 -19.50 -9.60
CA GLY A 83 3.63 -20.65 -9.05
C GLY A 83 2.48 -21.06 -9.95
N ASN A 84 2.22 -22.36 -10.06
CA ASN A 84 1.11 -22.91 -10.80
C ASN A 84 -0.01 -23.37 -9.85
N LEU A 85 -1.22 -22.86 -10.05
CA LEU A 85 -2.41 -23.24 -9.26
C LEU A 85 -2.78 -24.73 -9.40
N ASP A 86 -2.36 -25.39 -10.48
CA ASP A 86 -2.73 -26.76 -10.77
C ASP A 86 -1.84 -27.79 -10.02
N THR A 87 -0.84 -27.32 -9.25
CA THR A 87 0.06 -28.16 -8.44
C THR A 87 0.13 -27.66 -6.99
N GLU A 88 0.29 -28.57 -6.04
CA GLU A 88 0.40 -28.20 -4.62
C GLU A 88 1.66 -27.37 -4.33
N GLU A 89 2.79 -27.71 -4.98
CA GLU A 89 4.04 -26.97 -4.87
C GLU A 89 3.87 -25.54 -5.40
N GLY A 90 3.20 -25.38 -6.55
CA GLY A 90 2.95 -24.07 -7.13
C GLY A 90 2.00 -23.22 -6.30
N LYS A 91 0.95 -23.80 -5.71
CA LYS A 91 0.08 -23.11 -4.74
C LYS A 91 0.86 -22.66 -3.52
N LYS A 92 1.70 -23.55 -2.98
CA LYS A 92 2.55 -23.21 -1.84
C LYS A 92 3.48 -22.02 -2.17
N GLU A 93 4.11 -22.02 -3.35
CA GLU A 93 4.95 -20.90 -3.79
C GLU A 93 4.19 -19.58 -3.88
N LEU A 94 2.93 -19.61 -4.36
CA LEU A 94 2.07 -18.43 -4.42
C LEU A 94 1.71 -17.93 -3.01
N ILE A 95 1.37 -18.83 -2.10
CA ILE A 95 1.09 -18.52 -0.69
C ILE A 95 2.32 -17.90 -0.03
N ASP A 96 3.49 -18.53 -0.19
CA ASP A 96 4.75 -18.05 0.41
C ASP A 96 5.15 -16.64 -0.05
N ARG A 97 4.65 -16.20 -1.21
CA ARG A 97 4.88 -14.87 -1.79
C ARG A 97 3.72 -13.89 -1.60
N SER A 98 2.62 -14.33 -1.03
CA SER A 98 1.44 -13.49 -0.82
C SER A 98 1.55 -12.71 0.50
N PRO A 99 1.46 -11.37 0.46
CA PRO A 99 1.51 -10.54 1.66
C PRO A 99 0.45 -10.90 2.69
N LEU A 100 -0.73 -11.35 2.25
CA LEU A 100 -1.85 -11.72 3.12
C LEU A 100 -1.45 -12.67 4.24
N PHE A 101 -0.64 -13.68 3.93
CA PHE A 101 -0.23 -14.71 4.89
C PHE A 101 0.90 -14.26 5.82
N ARG A 102 1.28 -12.98 5.72
CA ARG A 102 2.27 -12.30 6.58
C ARG A 102 1.75 -10.96 7.11
N ALA A 103 0.44 -10.77 7.12
CA ALA A 103 -0.19 -9.53 7.60
C ALA A 103 0.16 -9.24 9.07
N ASP A 104 0.42 -10.28 9.87
CA ASP A 104 0.90 -10.21 11.24
C ASP A 104 2.29 -9.55 11.41
N GLN A 105 3.05 -9.45 10.32
CA GLN A 105 4.37 -8.82 10.32
C GLN A 105 4.31 -7.29 10.10
N VAL A 106 3.17 -6.73 9.73
CA VAL A 106 3.02 -5.29 9.50
C VAL A 106 3.20 -4.54 10.82
N LYS A 107 4.17 -3.63 10.86
CA LYS A 107 4.55 -2.82 12.05
C LYS A 107 4.40 -1.32 11.80
N LYS A 108 4.16 -0.92 10.57
CA LYS A 108 4.21 0.47 10.14
C LYS A 108 2.84 0.92 9.62
N PRO A 109 2.55 2.23 9.70
CA PRO A 109 1.31 2.76 9.15
C PRO A 109 1.08 2.33 7.70
N LEU A 110 -0.15 1.95 7.39
CA LEU A 110 -0.56 1.53 6.05
C LEU A 110 -1.85 2.24 5.64
N LEU A 111 -1.82 2.83 4.45
CA LEU A 111 -2.99 3.35 3.75
C LEU A 111 -3.32 2.39 2.60
N ILE A 112 -4.58 1.97 2.50
CA ILE A 112 -5.08 1.15 1.38
C ILE A 112 -6.22 1.91 0.70
N MET A 113 -6.16 2.04 -0.63
CA MET A 113 -7.23 2.65 -1.42
C MET A 113 -7.64 1.73 -2.57
N HIS A 114 -8.95 1.54 -2.78
CA HIS A 114 -9.46 0.65 -3.82
C HIS A 114 -10.76 1.16 -4.45
N GLY A 115 -10.89 1.01 -5.77
CA GLY A 115 -12.14 1.23 -6.49
C GLY A 115 -13.03 -0.02 -6.43
N ALA A 116 -14.27 0.12 -5.94
CA ALA A 116 -15.17 -1.02 -5.73
C ALA A 116 -15.53 -1.79 -7.03
N ASN A 117 -15.45 -1.12 -8.18
CA ASN A 117 -15.76 -1.71 -9.49
C ASN A 117 -14.51 -2.15 -10.26
N ASP A 118 -13.40 -2.41 -9.56
CA ASP A 118 -12.15 -2.83 -10.21
C ASP A 118 -12.33 -4.17 -10.95
N PRO A 119 -12.19 -4.18 -12.29
CA PRO A 119 -12.35 -5.39 -13.08
C PRO A 119 -11.09 -6.27 -13.13
N ARG A 120 -9.93 -5.72 -12.74
CA ARG A 120 -8.61 -6.37 -12.86
C ARG A 120 -8.18 -7.02 -11.56
N ILE A 121 -8.20 -6.24 -10.49
CA ILE A 121 -7.88 -6.69 -9.12
C ILE A 121 -9.15 -6.48 -8.30
N LYS A 122 -9.76 -7.58 -7.90
CA LYS A 122 -11.04 -7.52 -7.19
C LYS A 122 -10.88 -6.85 -5.83
N LEU A 123 -11.90 -6.09 -5.41
CA LEU A 123 -11.92 -5.39 -4.12
C LEU A 123 -11.58 -6.32 -2.94
N ILE A 124 -11.95 -7.60 -3.06
CA ILE A 124 -11.67 -8.62 -2.04
C ILE A 124 -10.17 -8.74 -1.70
N GLU A 125 -9.26 -8.36 -2.63
CA GLU A 125 -7.83 -8.36 -2.35
C GLU A 125 -7.47 -7.38 -1.23
N SER A 126 -8.04 -6.18 -1.23
CA SER A 126 -7.88 -5.22 -0.14
C SER A 126 -8.67 -5.63 1.11
N GLU A 127 -9.92 -6.07 0.95
CA GLU A 127 -10.78 -6.42 2.07
C GLU A 127 -10.21 -7.56 2.92
N GLN A 128 -9.70 -8.63 2.29
CA GLN A 128 -9.10 -9.76 3.02
C GLN A 128 -7.84 -9.34 3.78
N PHE A 129 -7.04 -8.41 3.23
CA PHE A 129 -5.84 -7.92 3.88
C PHE A 129 -6.20 -7.00 5.08
N VAL A 130 -7.14 -6.08 4.88
CA VAL A 130 -7.69 -5.22 5.95
C VAL A 130 -8.25 -6.08 7.08
N LEU A 131 -9.05 -7.11 6.77
CA LEU A 131 -9.59 -8.02 7.77
C LEU A 131 -8.48 -8.78 8.53
N ALA A 132 -7.43 -9.20 7.83
CA ALA A 132 -6.29 -9.86 8.47
C ALA A 132 -5.57 -8.92 9.44
N LEU A 133 -5.40 -7.63 9.10
CA LEU A 133 -4.84 -6.62 9.98
C LEU A 133 -5.75 -6.35 11.19
N GLN A 134 -7.06 -6.22 10.97
CA GLN A 134 -8.05 -6.03 12.04
C GLN A 134 -8.01 -7.15 13.07
N ASN A 135 -8.02 -8.41 12.61
CA ASN A 135 -7.97 -9.58 13.49
C ASN A 135 -6.71 -9.63 14.35
N GLN A 136 -5.66 -8.92 13.95
CA GLN A 136 -4.38 -8.81 14.66
C GLN A 136 -4.24 -7.50 15.43
N SER A 137 -5.29 -6.69 15.40
CA SER A 137 -5.25 -5.37 16.05
C SER A 137 -4.20 -4.42 15.46
N ILE A 138 -3.90 -4.53 14.15
CA ILE A 138 -2.94 -3.66 13.45
C ILE A 138 -3.70 -2.49 12.81
N PRO A 139 -3.32 -1.23 13.10
CA PRO A 139 -3.98 -0.06 12.54
C PRO A 139 -3.80 0.04 11.03
N VAL A 140 -4.89 0.36 10.32
CA VAL A 140 -4.89 0.61 8.88
C VAL A 140 -5.90 1.70 8.53
N THR A 141 -5.55 2.58 7.59
CA THR A 141 -6.51 3.48 6.96
C THR A 141 -6.95 2.84 5.64
N TYR A 142 -8.25 2.65 5.49
CA TYR A 142 -8.82 2.02 4.30
C TYR A 142 -9.85 2.94 3.66
N ALA A 143 -9.69 3.24 2.37
CA ALA A 143 -10.63 4.06 1.61
C ALA A 143 -11.12 3.29 0.38
N VAL A 144 -12.43 3.14 0.28
CA VAL A 144 -13.11 2.54 -0.87
C VAL A 144 -13.78 3.64 -1.68
N PHE A 145 -13.63 3.58 -3.01
CA PHE A 145 -14.28 4.47 -3.96
C PHE A 145 -15.35 3.68 -4.72
N PRO A 146 -16.64 3.76 -4.32
CA PRO A 146 -17.72 2.90 -4.83
C PRO A 146 -17.96 3.00 -6.34
N ASP A 147 -17.65 4.13 -6.95
CA ASP A 147 -17.88 4.42 -8.37
C ASP A 147 -16.60 4.39 -9.22
N GLU A 148 -15.47 3.90 -8.65
CA GLU A 148 -14.19 3.77 -9.34
C GLU A 148 -13.84 2.31 -9.66
N GLY A 149 -12.94 2.17 -10.65
CA GLY A 149 -12.40 0.90 -11.09
C GLY A 149 -10.90 0.77 -10.82
N HIS A 150 -10.16 0.17 -11.76
CA HIS A 150 -8.70 0.03 -11.68
C HIS A 150 -8.01 1.35 -12.04
N GLY A 151 -7.70 2.13 -11.00
CA GLY A 151 -7.28 3.52 -11.11
C GLY A 151 -8.47 4.48 -11.08
N PHE A 152 -8.31 5.59 -10.37
CA PHE A 152 -9.38 6.57 -10.19
C PHE A 152 -9.40 7.56 -11.35
N ARG A 153 -10.57 7.74 -11.95
CA ARG A 153 -10.75 8.54 -13.17
C ARG A 153 -11.59 9.80 -12.96
N ARG A 154 -12.45 9.78 -11.96
CA ARG A 154 -13.27 10.94 -11.60
C ARG A 154 -12.41 11.97 -10.89
N ILE A 155 -12.43 13.22 -11.36
CA ILE A 155 -11.63 14.30 -10.78
C ILE A 155 -11.86 14.47 -9.27
N PRO A 156 -13.10 14.47 -8.74
CA PRO A 156 -13.31 14.55 -7.29
C PRO A 156 -12.61 13.43 -6.52
N ASN A 157 -12.69 12.19 -7.02
CA ASN A 157 -12.05 11.03 -6.40
C ASN A 157 -10.52 11.08 -6.49
N GLN A 158 -9.96 11.61 -7.58
CA GLN A 158 -8.52 11.85 -7.69
C GLN A 158 -8.03 12.88 -6.67
N LEU A 159 -8.78 13.98 -6.50
CA LEU A 159 -8.45 14.99 -5.49
C LEU A 159 -8.54 14.41 -4.08
N ALA A 160 -9.56 13.60 -3.79
CA ALA A 160 -9.68 12.89 -2.52
C ALA A 160 -8.53 11.89 -2.30
N GLN A 161 -8.15 11.14 -3.33
CA GLN A 161 -6.99 10.23 -3.27
C GLN A 161 -5.72 10.97 -2.89
N PHE A 162 -5.43 12.08 -3.55
CA PHE A 162 -4.23 12.88 -3.26
C PHE A 162 -4.30 13.53 -1.88
N GLY A 163 -5.44 14.08 -1.49
CA GLY A 163 -5.61 14.68 -0.18
C GLY A 163 -5.41 13.67 0.97
N LEU A 164 -5.99 12.46 0.83
CA LEU A 164 -5.78 11.37 1.79
C LEU A 164 -4.31 10.92 1.82
N LEU A 165 -3.68 10.82 0.66
CA LEU A 165 -2.28 10.42 0.55
C LEU A 165 -1.34 11.47 1.18
N GLU A 166 -1.52 12.75 0.85
CA GLU A 166 -0.71 13.84 1.42
C GLU A 166 -0.81 13.87 2.94
N LYS A 167 -2.04 13.79 3.46
CA LYS A 167 -2.25 13.74 4.92
C LYS A 167 -1.55 12.52 5.53
N PHE A 168 -1.69 11.35 4.94
CA PHE A 168 -1.07 10.11 5.41
C PHE A 168 0.46 10.21 5.42
N LEU A 169 1.05 10.76 4.35
CA LEU A 169 2.50 10.95 4.24
C LEU A 169 3.00 12.00 5.24
N HIS A 170 2.25 13.09 5.44
CA HIS A 170 2.55 14.07 6.49
C HIS A 170 2.57 13.42 7.88
N ASP A 171 1.54 12.63 8.21
CA ASP A 171 1.42 11.97 9.51
C ASP A 171 2.60 11.00 9.79
N CYS A 172 3.19 10.41 8.75
CA CYS A 172 4.24 9.41 8.90
C CYS A 172 5.67 9.93 8.66
N LEU A 173 5.85 10.91 7.77
CA LEU A 173 7.17 11.43 7.37
C LEU A 173 7.40 12.89 7.78
N GLY A 174 6.36 13.59 8.18
CA GLY A 174 6.38 15.04 8.36
C GLY A 174 6.26 15.79 7.03
N GLY A 175 6.60 17.09 7.05
CA GLY A 175 6.44 18.00 5.91
C GLY A 175 5.08 18.69 5.89
N ASP A 176 4.87 19.54 4.90
CA ASP A 176 3.62 20.26 4.73
C ASP A 176 2.61 19.46 3.89
N TYR A 177 1.32 19.66 4.12
CA TYR A 177 0.26 19.12 3.30
C TYR A 177 -0.91 20.12 3.20
N LEU A 178 -1.71 20.02 2.14
CA LEU A 178 -2.93 20.77 2.02
C LEU A 178 -4.02 20.06 2.85
N PRO A 179 -4.61 20.71 3.88
CA PRO A 179 -5.67 20.09 4.67
C PRO A 179 -6.82 19.61 3.78
N PHE A 180 -7.18 18.36 3.95
CA PHE A 180 -8.26 17.69 3.24
C PHE A 180 -9.39 17.34 4.20
N THR A 181 -10.64 17.65 3.79
CA THR A 181 -11.84 17.28 4.53
C THR A 181 -12.66 16.34 3.65
N GLU A 182 -13.06 15.20 4.17
CA GLU A 182 -13.92 14.24 3.49
C GLU A 182 -15.21 14.92 3.00
N GLY A 183 -15.62 14.64 1.77
CA GLY A 183 -16.75 15.30 1.10
C GLY A 183 -16.44 16.65 0.48
N GLN A 184 -15.23 17.18 0.65
CA GLN A 184 -14.84 18.51 0.17
C GLN A 184 -14.97 18.66 -1.35
N TYR A 185 -14.71 17.59 -2.09
CA TYR A 185 -14.74 17.58 -3.56
C TYR A 185 -15.93 16.80 -4.15
N ASN A 186 -16.95 16.49 -3.33
CA ASN A 186 -18.06 15.61 -3.71
C ASN A 186 -17.58 14.23 -4.19
N GLU A 187 -16.51 13.74 -3.58
CA GLU A 187 -15.99 12.39 -3.83
C GLU A 187 -16.94 11.31 -3.34
N SER A 188 -16.78 10.10 -3.87
CA SER A 188 -17.54 8.91 -3.45
C SER A 188 -16.86 8.10 -2.35
N ALA A 189 -15.68 8.51 -1.90
CA ALA A 189 -14.84 7.74 -0.99
C ALA A 189 -15.55 7.45 0.34
N ILE A 190 -15.49 6.18 0.76
CA ILE A 190 -15.85 5.72 2.10
C ILE A 190 -14.56 5.40 2.83
N VAL A 191 -14.19 6.24 3.78
CA VAL A 191 -12.95 6.12 4.53
C VAL A 191 -13.22 5.45 5.88
N THR A 192 -12.51 4.37 6.16
CA THR A 192 -12.53 3.70 7.45
C THR A 192 -11.13 3.75 8.05
N ALA A 193 -10.95 4.54 9.09
CA ALA A 193 -9.72 4.54 9.87
C ALA A 193 -9.90 3.57 11.04
N LEU A 194 -9.19 2.44 10.98
CA LEU A 194 -9.14 1.48 12.08
C LEU A 194 -7.97 1.88 12.99
N LYS A 195 -8.26 2.81 13.91
CA LYS A 195 -7.34 3.13 15.00
C LYS A 195 -7.66 2.22 16.17
N ILE A 196 -6.68 1.44 16.57
CA ILE A 196 -6.73 0.81 17.89
C ILE A 196 -6.20 1.87 18.83
N GLU A 197 -7.06 2.32 19.77
CA GLU A 197 -6.63 3.14 20.86
C GLU A 197 -5.61 2.34 21.69
N ALA A 198 -4.34 2.64 21.47
CA ALA A 198 -3.32 2.24 22.43
C ALA A 198 -3.68 2.90 23.76
N ASN A 199 -3.83 2.10 24.82
CA ASN A 199 -4.10 2.56 26.16
C ASN A 199 -3.35 3.87 26.46
N GLN A 200 -4.11 4.93 26.75
CA GLN A 200 -3.58 6.22 27.18
C GLN A 200 -2.91 6.08 28.54
N SER A 201 -1.65 5.71 28.52
CA SER A 201 -0.76 5.95 29.66
C SER A 201 0.68 6.07 29.14
N LEU A 202 0.97 7.22 28.58
CA LEU A 202 2.33 7.79 28.42
C LEU A 202 2.31 8.78 27.24
N LEU A 203 1.94 10.03 27.51
CA LEU A 203 2.43 11.19 26.76
C LEU A 203 1.85 12.48 27.38
N MET A 204 2.57 13.02 28.31
CA MET A 204 2.60 14.44 28.60
C MET A 204 4.06 14.86 28.72
N SER A 205 4.63 15.41 27.67
CA SER A 205 5.67 16.46 27.76
C SER A 205 5.81 17.12 26.37
N GLU A 206 5.02 18.16 26.19
CA GLU A 206 5.30 19.16 25.17
C GLU A 206 6.48 20.01 25.62
N THR A 207 7.47 20.19 24.73
CA THR A 207 8.31 21.40 24.75
C THR A 207 8.44 21.91 23.31
N SER A 208 7.88 23.07 23.12
CA SER A 208 8.06 23.92 21.96
C SER A 208 9.54 24.21 21.70
N ASN A 209 9.99 24.07 20.47
CA ASN A 209 11.14 24.84 19.99
C ASN A 209 10.99 25.13 18.49
N ASP A 210 10.79 26.41 18.26
CA ASP A 210 10.77 27.04 16.94
C ASP A 210 12.18 26.99 16.36
N SER A 211 12.41 26.17 15.36
CA SER A 211 13.60 26.28 14.50
C SER A 211 13.19 26.05 13.05
N LYS A 212 13.44 27.09 12.23
CA LYS A 212 13.26 27.05 10.79
C LYS A 212 14.02 25.87 10.20
N HIS A 213 13.32 24.78 9.91
CA HIS A 213 13.86 23.66 9.19
C HIS A 213 13.47 23.77 7.71
N VAL A 214 14.50 23.76 6.87
CA VAL A 214 14.34 23.29 5.49
C VAL A 214 13.79 21.87 5.62
N GLY A 215 12.56 21.64 5.14
CA GLY A 215 11.88 20.37 5.33
C GLY A 215 12.73 19.20 4.79
N PRO A 216 12.67 18.03 5.42
CA PRO A 216 13.41 16.86 4.99
C PRO A 216 13.06 16.52 3.54
N LEU A 217 14.06 16.12 2.76
CA LEU A 217 13.85 15.60 1.41
C LEU A 217 13.11 14.26 1.55
N ILE A 218 11.79 14.29 1.31
CA ILE A 218 10.94 13.09 1.40
C ILE A 218 11.23 12.22 0.18
N PHE A 219 11.71 11.01 0.42
CA PHE A 219 11.95 10.04 -0.65
C PHE A 219 10.81 9.04 -0.74
N ILE A 220 10.05 9.13 -1.84
CA ILE A 220 8.94 8.23 -2.13
C ILE A 220 9.37 7.29 -3.24
N ILE A 221 9.46 5.99 -2.94
CA ILE A 221 9.59 4.97 -3.97
C ILE A 221 8.21 4.74 -4.58
N ASN A 222 7.94 5.44 -5.68
CA ASN A 222 6.71 5.23 -6.45
C ASN A 222 6.93 4.13 -7.49
N ILE A 223 6.30 2.98 -7.27
CA ILE A 223 6.35 1.86 -8.21
C ILE A 223 5.14 1.98 -9.14
N LEU A 224 5.34 2.71 -10.24
CA LEU A 224 4.34 2.79 -11.29
C LEU A 224 4.06 1.41 -11.88
N SER A 225 2.78 1.13 -12.05
CA SER A 225 2.23 -0.10 -12.61
C SER A 225 2.54 -0.25 -14.11
N VAL A 226 3.77 -0.65 -14.45
CA VAL A 226 4.17 -0.88 -15.86
C VAL A 226 3.94 -2.33 -16.32
N MET A 227 3.40 -3.23 -15.50
CA MET A 227 3.39 -4.66 -15.79
C MET A 227 2.10 -5.25 -16.35
N PHE A 228 1.05 -4.47 -16.61
CA PHE A 228 -0.22 -5.00 -17.12
C PHE A 228 -0.81 -4.12 -18.25
N VAL A 229 -0.10 -4.01 -19.36
CA VAL A 229 -0.66 -3.63 -20.65
C VAL A 229 -0.73 -4.87 -21.52
#